data_df681d46e57b4c090568404ca5f070d0
#
_entry.id   df681d46e57b4c090568404ca5f070d0
#
_cell.length_a   1.000
_cell.length_b   1.000
_cell.length_c   1.000
_cell.angle_alpha   90.00
_cell.angle_beta   90.00
_cell.angle_gamma   90.00
#
_symmetry.space_group_name_H-M   'P 1'
#
loop_
_entity.id
_entity.type
_entity.pdbx_description
1 polymer ?
#
loop_
_entity_poly.entity_id
_entity_poly.type
_entity_poly.pdbx_seq_one_letter_code
_entity_poly.pdbx_strand_id
1 'polypeptide(L)'
;MIVNKKNICMSVYNTIISRRSIRRFKNKPIKIEILKKLINAARLAPSGANLQVLEYIVVFDKYLCSKIFDTIGWAGYIKPTWKPFEEERPTSYIIVLTNDIENKYYLRDVGLATENILLTAESENIGSCILCNINRDEIRKFLDISDSLYIDSVIALGYKGEQPVIENMKNSVEYWRDENKVLHVPKRSLKDIIHINKFSKT
;
A
#
# COMPACT_ATOMS: atom_id res chain seq x y z
N MET A 1 -37.19 -14.73 7.09
CA MET A 1 -36.76 -13.33 7.37
C MET A 1 -35.30 -13.19 6.95
N ILE A 2 -35.06 -12.57 5.78
CA ILE A 2 -33.72 -12.36 5.24
C ILE A 2 -33.19 -11.11 5.93
N VAL A 3 -32.24 -11.28 6.85
CA VAL A 3 -31.54 -10.14 7.47
C VAL A 3 -30.66 -9.48 6.42
N ASN A 4 -31.12 -8.35 5.91
CA ASN A 4 -30.33 -7.47 5.06
C ASN A 4 -29.06 -7.06 5.83
N LYS A 5 -27.89 -7.62 5.48
CA LYS A 5 -26.61 -7.10 5.92
C LYS A 5 -26.48 -5.70 5.32
N LYS A 6 -26.94 -4.68 6.04
CA LYS A 6 -26.58 -3.29 5.76
C LYS A 6 -25.07 -3.22 5.66
N ASN A 7 -24.55 -2.85 4.49
CA ASN A 7 -23.17 -2.40 4.34
C ASN A 7 -23.00 -1.20 5.30
N ILE A 8 -22.46 -1.47 6.49
CA ILE A 8 -22.06 -0.41 7.40
C ILE A 8 -20.86 0.24 6.73
N CYS A 9 -21.10 1.37 6.06
CA CYS A 9 -20.03 2.20 5.52
C CYS A 9 -19.17 2.63 6.72
N MET A 10 -17.93 2.13 6.78
CA MET A 10 -16.99 2.58 7.81
C MET A 10 -16.76 4.09 7.65
N SER A 11 -16.70 4.83 8.76
CA SER A 11 -16.32 6.25 8.68
C SER A 11 -14.88 6.34 8.14
N VAL A 12 -14.54 7.45 7.49
CA VAL A 12 -13.18 7.70 6.99
C VAL A 12 -12.15 7.50 8.10
N TYR A 13 -12.42 8.01 9.29
CA TYR A 13 -11.54 7.84 10.44
C TYR A 13 -11.34 6.36 10.80
N ASN A 14 -12.41 5.58 10.84
CA ASN A 14 -12.31 4.14 11.13
C ASN A 14 -11.49 3.40 10.06
N THR A 15 -11.64 3.77 8.78
CA THR A 15 -10.82 3.22 7.70
C THR A 15 -9.33 3.54 7.90
N ILE A 16 -9.01 4.78 8.28
CA ILE A 16 -7.63 5.20 8.57
C ILE A 16 -7.02 4.40 9.73
N ILE A 17 -7.74 4.29 10.85
CA ILE A 17 -7.21 3.60 12.02
C ILE A 17 -7.18 2.07 11.90
N SER A 18 -7.97 1.47 10.99
CA SER A 18 -7.96 0.02 10.74
C SER A 18 -6.94 -0.42 9.69
N ARG A 19 -6.64 0.43 8.70
CA ARG A 19 -5.72 0.10 7.61
C ARG A 19 -4.32 -0.25 8.10
N ARG A 20 -3.78 -1.36 7.59
CA ARG A 20 -2.39 -1.79 7.83
C ARG A 20 -1.75 -2.24 6.53
N SER A 21 -0.41 -2.25 6.50
CA SER A 21 0.32 -2.91 5.43
C SER A 21 0.15 -4.42 5.55
N ILE A 22 -0.50 -5.02 4.57
CA ILE A 22 -0.78 -6.45 4.47
C ILE A 22 0.26 -7.08 3.55
N ARG A 23 0.87 -8.16 4.00
CA ARG A 23 1.92 -8.88 3.25
C ARG A 23 1.59 -10.36 3.04
N ARG A 24 0.47 -10.84 3.57
CA ARG A 24 -0.12 -12.15 3.29
C ARG A 24 -1.51 -11.95 2.75
N PHE A 25 -1.80 -12.58 1.65
CA PHE A 25 -3.05 -12.41 0.94
C PHE A 25 -3.73 -13.75 0.73
N LYS A 26 -5.02 -13.73 0.48
CA LYS A 26 -5.78 -14.89 0.03
C LYS A 26 -5.64 -15.01 -1.48
N ASN A 27 -5.47 -16.22 -2.00
CA ASN A 27 -5.43 -16.50 -3.44
C ASN A 27 -6.85 -16.36 -4.04
N LYS A 28 -7.32 -15.12 -4.11
CA LYS A 28 -8.62 -14.73 -4.67
C LYS A 28 -8.46 -13.49 -5.54
N PRO A 29 -8.81 -13.55 -6.84
CA PRO A 29 -8.67 -12.40 -7.74
C PRO A 29 -9.53 -11.21 -7.28
N ILE A 30 -8.99 -10.00 -7.46
CA ILE A 30 -9.72 -8.74 -7.28
C ILE A 30 -10.48 -8.44 -8.57
N LYS A 31 -11.74 -8.01 -8.46
CA LYS A 31 -12.53 -7.59 -9.63
C LYS A 31 -11.94 -6.31 -10.22
N ILE A 32 -11.92 -6.23 -11.56
CA ILE A 32 -11.35 -5.06 -12.27
C ILE A 32 -12.05 -3.75 -11.91
N GLU A 33 -13.34 -3.79 -11.56
CA GLU A 33 -14.11 -2.61 -11.14
C GLU A 33 -13.56 -2.02 -9.85
N ILE A 34 -13.11 -2.88 -8.91
CA ILE A 34 -12.45 -2.44 -7.67
C ILE A 34 -11.10 -1.78 -8.03
N LEU A 35 -10.28 -2.41 -8.85
CA LEU A 35 -8.99 -1.86 -9.27
C LEU A 35 -9.16 -0.48 -9.95
N LYS A 36 -10.13 -0.34 -10.84
CA LYS A 36 -10.49 0.95 -11.47
C LYS A 36 -10.94 1.98 -10.43
N LYS A 37 -11.69 1.58 -9.41
CA LYS A 37 -12.10 2.44 -8.30
C LYS A 37 -10.90 2.97 -7.51
N LEU A 38 -9.87 2.13 -7.28
CA LEU A 38 -8.63 2.54 -6.62
C LEU A 38 -7.91 3.64 -7.42
N ILE A 39 -7.77 3.45 -8.73
CA ILE A 39 -7.14 4.46 -9.59
C ILE A 39 -7.97 5.74 -9.66
N ASN A 40 -9.31 5.63 -9.69
CA ASN A 40 -10.16 6.80 -9.65
C ASN A 40 -9.99 7.61 -8.34
N ALA A 41 -9.77 6.94 -7.21
CA ALA A 41 -9.46 7.61 -5.94
C ALA A 41 -8.08 8.30 -5.98
N ALA A 42 -7.07 7.65 -6.57
CA ALA A 42 -5.73 8.22 -6.75
C ALA A 42 -5.76 9.51 -7.57
N ARG A 43 -6.40 9.50 -8.75
CA ARG A 43 -6.45 10.67 -9.65
C ARG A 43 -7.20 11.87 -9.05
N LEU A 44 -8.00 11.67 -8.02
CA LEU A 44 -8.74 12.72 -7.30
C LEU A 44 -7.98 13.27 -6.10
N ALA A 45 -6.78 12.76 -5.82
CA ALA A 45 -5.90 13.35 -4.81
C ALA A 45 -5.49 14.76 -5.20
N PRO A 46 -5.28 15.67 -4.23
CA PRO A 46 -4.68 16.96 -4.53
C PRO A 46 -3.26 16.77 -5.07
N SER A 47 -2.89 17.60 -6.04
CA SER A 47 -1.57 17.62 -6.66
C SER A 47 -1.00 19.02 -6.59
N GLY A 48 0.32 19.16 -6.37
CA GLY A 48 1.01 20.43 -6.31
C GLY A 48 0.79 21.24 -7.60
N ALA A 49 0.29 22.47 -7.48
CA ALA A 49 -0.12 23.31 -8.60
C ALA A 49 -1.07 22.61 -9.62
N ASN A 50 -1.72 21.54 -9.21
CA ASN A 50 -2.58 20.69 -10.04
C ASN A 50 -1.88 20.10 -11.27
N LEU A 51 -0.58 19.79 -11.17
CA LEU A 51 0.24 19.32 -12.30
C LEU A 51 -0.07 17.88 -12.71
N GLN A 52 -0.61 17.06 -11.80
CA GLN A 52 -1.13 15.71 -12.08
C GLN A 52 -0.12 14.79 -12.80
N VAL A 53 1.13 14.78 -12.33
CA VAL A 53 2.28 14.10 -12.95
C VAL A 53 2.28 12.58 -12.80
N LEU A 54 1.29 11.99 -12.14
CA LEU A 54 1.27 10.56 -11.82
C LEU A 54 0.47 9.75 -12.83
N GLU A 55 1.01 8.59 -13.18
CA GLU A 55 0.37 7.57 -14.00
C GLU A 55 0.41 6.21 -13.30
N TYR A 56 -0.43 5.27 -13.75
CA TYR A 56 -0.57 3.99 -13.06
C TYR A 56 -0.72 2.84 -14.05
N ILE A 57 0.03 1.75 -13.85
CA ILE A 57 -0.23 0.48 -14.52
C ILE A 57 -0.90 -0.46 -13.51
N VAL A 58 -2.07 -0.97 -13.87
CA VAL A 58 -2.79 -1.98 -13.08
C VAL A 58 -2.49 -3.36 -13.64
N VAL A 59 -1.87 -4.21 -12.83
CA VAL A 59 -1.48 -5.57 -13.22
C VAL A 59 -2.30 -6.57 -12.40
N PHE A 60 -3.02 -7.46 -13.09
CA PHE A 60 -3.80 -8.57 -12.51
C PHE A 60 -3.72 -9.85 -13.33
N ASP A 61 -2.95 -9.85 -14.42
CA ASP A 61 -2.55 -11.06 -15.12
C ASP A 61 -1.66 -11.92 -14.23
N LYS A 62 -1.96 -13.22 -14.11
CA LYS A 62 -1.29 -14.14 -13.20
C LYS A 62 0.22 -14.27 -13.49
N TYR A 63 0.59 -14.31 -14.76
CA TYR A 63 1.98 -14.44 -15.19
C TYR A 63 2.78 -13.17 -14.87
N LEU A 64 2.23 -12.01 -15.22
CA LEU A 64 2.85 -10.71 -14.90
C LEU A 64 2.93 -10.48 -13.39
N CYS A 65 1.91 -10.85 -12.63
CA CYS A 65 1.94 -10.78 -11.17
C CYS A 65 3.08 -11.64 -10.58
N SER A 66 3.32 -12.83 -11.11
CA SER A 66 4.45 -13.67 -10.67
C SER A 66 5.79 -13.01 -10.98
N LYS A 67 5.95 -12.42 -12.16
CA LYS A 67 7.17 -11.69 -12.52
C LYS A 67 7.42 -10.49 -11.61
N ILE A 68 6.39 -9.68 -11.33
CA ILE A 68 6.51 -8.56 -10.40
C ILE A 68 6.92 -9.05 -9.00
N PHE A 69 6.31 -10.15 -8.53
CA PHE A 69 6.64 -10.69 -7.20
C PHE A 69 8.12 -10.97 -7.02
N ASP A 70 8.79 -11.49 -8.05
CA ASP A 70 10.20 -11.86 -8.02
C ASP A 70 11.14 -10.62 -8.04
N THR A 71 10.64 -9.45 -8.44
CA THR A 71 11.40 -8.18 -8.48
C THR A 71 11.31 -7.37 -7.19
N ILE A 72 10.61 -7.87 -6.17
CA ILE A 72 10.27 -7.11 -4.96
C ILE A 72 10.99 -7.65 -3.73
N GLY A 73 11.59 -6.77 -2.94
CA GLY A 73 12.05 -7.06 -1.58
C GLY A 73 10.95 -6.87 -0.55
N TRP A 74 10.69 -7.93 0.23
CA TRP A 74 9.62 -7.97 1.22
C TRP A 74 10.12 -7.75 2.65
N ALA A 75 9.31 -7.06 3.47
CA ALA A 75 9.36 -7.05 4.94
C ALA A 75 10.77 -6.92 5.56
N GLY A 76 11.50 -5.83 5.27
CA GLY A 76 12.92 -5.65 5.60
C GLY A 76 13.33 -5.88 7.06
N TYR A 77 12.42 -5.70 8.03
CA TYR A 77 12.71 -5.98 9.45
C TYR A 77 12.47 -7.44 9.87
N ILE A 78 11.75 -8.24 9.08
CA ILE A 78 11.54 -9.65 9.41
C ILE A 78 12.79 -10.46 9.04
N LYS A 79 13.37 -11.14 10.03
CA LYS A 79 14.57 -11.97 9.86
C LYS A 79 14.24 -13.44 10.16
N PRO A 80 14.88 -14.40 9.47
CA PRO A 80 15.66 -14.22 8.23
C PRO A 80 14.84 -13.60 7.12
N THR A 81 15.45 -13.20 6.00
CA THR A 81 14.75 -12.60 4.85
C THR A 81 13.46 -13.37 4.53
N TRP A 82 12.33 -12.67 4.59
CA TRP A 82 11.02 -13.27 4.48
C TRP A 82 10.28 -12.77 3.23
N LYS A 83 9.54 -13.66 2.60
CA LYS A 83 8.55 -13.34 1.55
C LYS A 83 7.33 -14.25 1.71
N PRO A 84 6.14 -13.82 1.23
CA PRO A 84 4.94 -14.65 1.27
C PRO A 84 5.11 -15.97 0.50
N PHE A 85 4.51 -17.05 1.00
CA PHE A 85 4.40 -18.31 0.27
C PHE A 85 3.54 -18.11 -0.99
N GLU A 86 3.58 -19.06 -1.91
CA GLU A 86 2.89 -18.95 -3.20
C GLU A 86 1.37 -18.70 -3.03
N GLU A 87 0.74 -19.41 -2.12
CA GLU A 87 -0.68 -19.29 -1.80
C GLU A 87 -1.06 -17.98 -1.07
N GLU A 88 -0.06 -17.27 -0.56
CA GLU A 88 -0.21 -16.00 0.17
C GLU A 88 0.20 -14.78 -0.66
N ARG A 89 0.58 -14.97 -1.94
CA ARG A 89 1.03 -13.86 -2.80
C ARG A 89 -0.11 -12.90 -3.14
N PRO A 90 0.21 -11.62 -3.42
CA PRO A 90 -0.76 -10.68 -3.97
C PRO A 90 -1.32 -11.18 -5.30
N THR A 91 -2.57 -10.86 -5.57
CA THR A 91 -3.25 -11.22 -6.82
C THR A 91 -3.32 -10.06 -7.82
N SER A 92 -2.89 -8.87 -7.41
CA SER A 92 -2.83 -7.70 -8.29
C SER A 92 -1.77 -6.72 -7.79
N TYR A 93 -1.29 -5.87 -8.70
CA TYR A 93 -0.36 -4.79 -8.39
C TYR A 93 -0.77 -3.50 -9.09
N ILE A 94 -0.42 -2.38 -8.49
CA ILE A 94 -0.42 -1.07 -9.14
C ILE A 94 1.02 -0.57 -9.14
N ILE A 95 1.53 -0.26 -10.34
CA ILE A 95 2.83 0.38 -10.52
C ILE A 95 2.56 1.89 -10.57
N VAL A 96 3.19 2.63 -9.68
CA VAL A 96 3.08 4.09 -9.62
C VAL A 96 4.20 4.69 -10.46
N LEU A 97 3.84 5.51 -11.42
CA LEU A 97 4.74 6.14 -12.37
C LEU A 97 4.65 7.67 -12.28
N THR A 98 5.72 8.33 -12.67
CA THR A 98 5.72 9.78 -12.91
C THR A 98 6.54 10.13 -14.14
N ASN A 99 6.14 11.19 -14.84
CA ASN A 99 6.88 11.77 -15.94
C ASN A 99 7.77 12.97 -15.52
N ASP A 100 7.74 13.35 -14.24
CA ASP A 100 8.45 14.52 -13.72
C ASP A 100 8.96 14.32 -12.29
N ILE A 101 10.12 13.67 -12.14
CA ILE A 101 10.79 13.45 -10.84
C ILE A 101 11.44 14.71 -10.28
N GLU A 102 11.72 15.70 -11.13
CA GLU A 102 12.34 16.97 -10.73
C GLU A 102 11.33 17.93 -10.11
N ASN A 103 10.04 17.62 -10.23
CA ASN A 103 8.97 18.39 -9.62
C ASN A 103 9.09 18.38 -8.09
N LYS A 104 9.27 19.54 -7.49
CA LYS A 104 9.41 19.69 -6.02
C LYS A 104 8.21 19.17 -5.22
N TYR A 105 7.06 18.93 -5.84
CA TYR A 105 5.84 18.39 -5.21
C TYR A 105 5.70 16.89 -5.39
N TYR A 106 6.45 16.28 -6.29
CA TYR A 106 6.32 14.89 -6.71
C TYR A 106 6.11 13.90 -5.55
N LEU A 107 7.02 13.88 -4.57
CA LEU A 107 6.92 12.93 -3.44
C LEU A 107 5.68 13.16 -2.58
N ARG A 108 5.19 14.40 -2.49
CA ARG A 108 3.94 14.69 -1.78
C ARG A 108 2.74 14.17 -2.57
N ASP A 109 2.72 14.40 -3.87
CA ASP A 109 1.67 13.96 -4.78
C ASP A 109 1.57 12.42 -4.76
N VAL A 110 2.71 11.71 -4.82
CA VAL A 110 2.78 10.25 -4.67
C VAL A 110 2.17 9.81 -3.34
N GLY A 111 2.55 10.44 -2.22
CA GLY A 111 2.03 10.10 -0.90
C GLY A 111 0.51 10.26 -0.80
N LEU A 112 -0.03 11.39 -1.29
CA LEU A 112 -1.47 11.70 -1.26
C LEU A 112 -2.27 10.74 -2.15
N ALA A 113 -1.84 10.52 -3.38
CA ALA A 113 -2.51 9.62 -4.31
C ALA A 113 -2.48 8.17 -3.83
N THR A 114 -1.32 7.73 -3.34
CA THR A 114 -1.14 6.38 -2.82
C THR A 114 -2.01 6.13 -1.60
N GLU A 115 -2.07 7.07 -0.63
CA GLU A 115 -2.94 6.90 0.55
C GLU A 115 -4.41 6.81 0.14
N ASN A 116 -4.88 7.55 -0.87
CA ASN A 116 -6.23 7.38 -1.41
C ASN A 116 -6.47 5.97 -1.95
N ILE A 117 -5.49 5.37 -2.64
CA ILE A 117 -5.56 3.96 -3.07
C ILE A 117 -5.70 3.04 -1.86
N LEU A 118 -4.83 3.21 -0.85
CA LEU A 118 -4.79 2.32 0.32
C LEU A 118 -6.07 2.38 1.16
N LEU A 119 -6.62 3.59 1.38
CA LEU A 119 -7.87 3.78 2.13
C LEU A 119 -9.07 3.24 1.37
N THR A 120 -9.11 3.45 0.05
CA THR A 120 -10.17 2.89 -0.78
C THR A 120 -10.08 1.35 -0.81
N ALA A 121 -8.88 0.78 -0.90
CA ALA A 121 -8.68 -0.67 -0.81
C ALA A 121 -9.17 -1.22 0.54
N GLU A 122 -8.82 -0.55 1.66
CA GLU A 122 -9.28 -0.93 2.99
C GLU A 122 -10.82 -0.95 3.08
N SER A 123 -11.49 0.07 2.53
CA SER A 123 -12.97 0.15 2.52
C SER A 123 -13.63 -0.97 1.69
N GLU A 124 -12.91 -1.54 0.72
CA GLU A 124 -13.33 -2.69 -0.10
C GLU A 124 -12.86 -4.03 0.49
N ASN A 125 -12.32 -4.04 1.72
CA ASN A 125 -11.72 -5.21 2.38
C ASN A 125 -10.55 -5.82 1.57
N ILE A 126 -9.85 -4.99 0.82
CA ILE A 126 -8.62 -5.32 0.11
C ILE A 126 -7.42 -4.89 0.95
N GLY A 127 -6.52 -5.84 1.22
CA GLY A 127 -5.22 -5.56 1.82
C GLY A 127 -4.28 -4.94 0.82
N SER A 128 -3.38 -4.08 1.29
CA SER A 128 -2.42 -3.37 0.46
C SER A 128 -1.07 -3.21 1.16
N CYS A 129 0.00 -3.13 0.37
CA CYS A 129 1.35 -2.80 0.84
C CYS A 129 2.11 -2.03 -0.23
N ILE A 130 2.67 -0.86 0.13
CA ILE A 130 3.59 -0.11 -0.73
C ILE A 130 4.98 -0.73 -0.62
N LEU A 131 5.64 -0.91 -1.75
CA LEU A 131 6.95 -1.53 -1.90
C LEU A 131 7.84 -0.61 -2.75
N CYS A 132 8.94 -0.13 -2.14
CA CYS A 132 9.92 0.74 -2.80
C CYS A 132 11.23 0.02 -3.09
N ASN A 133 11.49 -1.11 -2.40
CA ASN A 133 12.62 -2.00 -2.71
C ASN A 133 12.23 -2.91 -3.88
N ILE A 134 12.44 -2.42 -5.09
CA ILE A 134 12.00 -3.05 -6.35
C ILE A 134 13.13 -3.00 -7.39
N ASN A 135 13.20 -4.00 -8.25
CA ASN A 135 14.06 -3.97 -9.43
C ASN A 135 13.34 -3.26 -10.58
N ARG A 136 13.59 -1.94 -10.72
CA ARG A 136 12.94 -1.08 -11.70
C ARG A 136 13.23 -1.48 -13.13
N ASP A 137 14.45 -1.90 -13.42
CA ASP A 137 14.88 -2.23 -14.78
C ASP A 137 14.16 -3.49 -15.29
N GLU A 138 14.01 -4.50 -14.45
CA GLU A 138 13.23 -5.70 -14.80
C GLU A 138 11.75 -5.37 -14.99
N ILE A 139 11.14 -4.59 -14.07
CA ILE A 139 9.73 -4.17 -14.19
C ILE A 139 9.52 -3.40 -15.48
N ARG A 140 10.39 -2.43 -15.79
CA ARG A 140 10.35 -1.64 -17.03
C ARG A 140 10.35 -2.53 -18.26
N LYS A 141 11.26 -3.50 -18.29
CA LYS A 141 11.46 -4.39 -19.42
C LYS A 141 10.23 -5.26 -19.72
N PHE A 142 9.64 -5.89 -18.74
CA PHE A 142 8.53 -6.82 -19.01
C PHE A 142 7.13 -6.16 -19.01
N LEU A 143 7.01 -4.92 -18.56
CA LEU A 143 5.80 -4.10 -18.71
C LEU A 143 5.89 -3.09 -19.85
N ASP A 144 7.00 -3.06 -20.60
CA ASP A 144 7.25 -2.17 -21.73
C ASP A 144 7.05 -0.67 -21.35
N ILE A 145 7.60 -0.28 -20.19
CA ILE A 145 7.47 1.08 -19.68
C ILE A 145 8.50 1.98 -20.36
N SER A 146 8.06 3.10 -20.94
CA SER A 146 8.93 4.09 -21.57
C SER A 146 10.02 4.59 -20.60
N ASP A 147 11.23 4.87 -21.12
CA ASP A 147 12.33 5.47 -20.37
C ASP A 147 12.02 6.88 -19.88
N SER A 148 11.05 7.55 -20.48
CA SER A 148 10.56 8.86 -20.03
C SER A 148 9.76 8.81 -18.73
N LEU A 149 9.35 7.62 -18.28
CA LEU A 149 8.59 7.43 -17.04
C LEU A 149 9.47 6.85 -15.94
N TYR A 150 9.46 7.47 -14.77
CA TYR A 150 10.09 6.92 -13.58
C TYR A 150 9.13 6.00 -12.83
N ILE A 151 9.59 4.83 -12.44
CA ILE A 151 8.84 3.89 -11.59
C ILE A 151 9.11 4.28 -10.13
N ASP A 152 8.14 4.85 -9.46
CA ASP A 152 8.28 5.24 -8.05
C ASP A 152 8.21 4.03 -7.13
N SER A 153 7.09 3.36 -7.13
CA SER A 153 6.78 2.27 -6.21
C SER A 153 5.82 1.27 -6.83
N VAL A 154 5.67 0.12 -6.15
CA VAL A 154 4.70 -0.92 -6.47
C VAL A 154 3.76 -1.09 -5.28
N ILE A 155 2.46 -1.08 -5.51
CA ILE A 155 1.44 -1.38 -4.51
C ILE A 155 0.96 -2.80 -4.73
N ALA A 156 1.27 -3.70 -3.79
CA ALA A 156 0.73 -5.05 -3.77
C ALA A 156 -0.68 -5.06 -3.20
N LEU A 157 -1.60 -5.81 -3.84
CA LEU A 157 -3.03 -5.85 -3.53
C LEU A 157 -3.56 -7.29 -3.51
N GLY A 158 -4.48 -7.57 -2.60
CA GLY A 158 -5.18 -8.86 -2.49
C GLY A 158 -6.17 -8.86 -1.34
N TYR A 159 -7.05 -9.85 -1.26
CA TYR A 159 -7.86 -10.02 -0.05
C TYR A 159 -6.98 -10.38 1.14
N LYS A 160 -7.24 -9.78 2.31
CA LYS A 160 -6.40 -9.92 3.50
C LYS A 160 -6.25 -11.38 3.94
N GLY A 161 -5.01 -11.86 4.05
CA GLY A 161 -4.62 -13.16 4.60
C GLY A 161 -4.09 -13.07 6.03
N GLU A 162 -3.90 -11.86 6.56
CA GLU A 162 -3.42 -11.59 7.90
C GLU A 162 -4.12 -10.37 8.50
N GLN A 163 -4.04 -10.22 9.81
CA GLN A 163 -4.58 -9.08 10.55
C GLN A 163 -3.51 -8.51 11.49
N PRO A 164 -2.68 -7.57 11.03
CA PRO A 164 -1.66 -6.92 11.86
C PRO A 164 -2.28 -6.12 13.01
N VAL A 165 -1.55 -6.05 14.12
CA VAL A 165 -1.96 -5.27 15.29
C VAL A 165 -1.03 -4.07 15.50
N ILE A 166 -1.58 -2.98 16.04
CA ILE A 166 -0.81 -1.84 16.51
C ILE A 166 -0.41 -2.09 17.95
N GLU A 167 0.80 -1.67 18.30
CA GLU A 167 1.25 -1.56 19.68
C GLU A 167 1.90 -0.20 19.93
N ASN A 168 1.94 0.20 21.21
CA ASN A 168 2.69 1.39 21.59
C ASN A 168 4.19 1.14 21.43
N MET A 169 4.85 2.00 20.65
CA MET A 169 6.29 1.97 20.48
C MET A 169 6.98 2.17 21.82
N LYS A 170 7.90 1.26 22.16
CA LYS A 170 8.77 1.39 23.34
C LYS A 170 10.15 1.87 22.93
N ASN A 171 11.00 0.96 22.42
CA ASN A 171 12.41 1.24 22.14
C ASN A 171 12.77 1.09 20.64
N SER A 172 11.88 0.52 19.82
CA SER A 172 12.15 0.27 18.39
C SER A 172 10.92 0.57 17.55
N VAL A 173 11.14 1.04 16.33
CA VAL A 173 10.14 1.22 15.29
C VAL A 173 9.94 -0.07 14.47
N GLU A 174 10.79 -1.07 14.67
CA GLU A 174 10.80 -2.30 13.88
C GLU A 174 9.54 -3.11 14.13
N TYR A 175 8.81 -3.42 13.06
CA TYR A 175 7.71 -4.36 13.14
C TYR A 175 8.24 -5.79 13.20
N TRP A 176 7.53 -6.66 13.93
CA TRP A 176 7.94 -8.02 14.22
C TRP A 176 6.75 -8.98 14.19
N ARG A 177 7.02 -10.30 14.14
CA ARG A 177 5.99 -11.33 14.23
C ARG A 177 6.15 -12.11 15.52
N ASP A 178 5.02 -12.39 16.18
CA ASP A 178 4.97 -13.29 17.34
C ASP A 178 4.98 -14.77 16.91
N GLU A 179 4.91 -15.65 17.89
CA GLU A 179 4.85 -17.11 17.71
C GLU A 179 3.60 -17.59 16.94
N ASN A 180 2.50 -16.83 17.03
CA ASN A 180 1.26 -17.04 16.27
C ASN A 180 1.31 -16.42 14.88
N LYS A 181 2.48 -15.89 14.47
CA LYS A 181 2.72 -15.21 13.18
C LYS A 181 1.91 -13.92 13.00
N VAL A 182 1.36 -13.34 14.07
CA VAL A 182 0.71 -12.03 14.04
C VAL A 182 1.77 -10.95 13.86
N LEU A 183 1.54 -10.02 12.94
CA LEU A 183 2.44 -8.89 12.70
C LEU A 183 2.13 -7.75 13.67
N HIS A 184 3.09 -7.39 14.49
CA HIS A 184 3.04 -6.28 15.43
C HIS A 184 3.69 -5.05 14.81
N VAL A 185 2.99 -3.91 14.87
CA VAL A 185 3.43 -2.65 14.26
C VAL A 185 3.52 -1.56 15.33
N PRO A 186 4.72 -1.27 15.86
CA PRO A 186 4.92 -0.22 16.86
C PRO A 186 4.59 1.16 16.28
N LYS A 187 3.86 1.96 17.06
CA LYS A 187 3.53 3.36 16.74
C LYS A 187 3.84 4.25 17.91
N ARG A 188 4.42 5.43 17.65
CA ARG A 188 4.58 6.47 18.65
C ARG A 188 3.23 6.86 19.25
N SER A 189 3.20 7.20 20.52
CA SER A 189 1.96 7.67 21.14
C SER A 189 1.59 9.06 20.62
N LEU A 190 0.30 9.38 20.67
CA LEU A 190 -0.17 10.69 20.22
C LEU A 190 0.50 11.83 21.01
N LYS A 191 0.69 11.66 22.32
CA LYS A 191 1.32 12.66 23.18
C LYS A 191 2.77 12.98 22.78
N ASP A 192 3.48 12.03 22.13
CA ASP A 192 4.88 12.20 21.75
C ASP A 192 5.05 12.95 20.40
N ILE A 193 3.94 13.25 19.72
CA ILE A 193 3.97 13.86 18.37
C ILE A 193 3.08 15.10 18.25
N ILE A 194 2.23 15.40 19.25
CA ILE A 194 1.33 16.53 19.22
C ILE A 194 1.89 17.69 20.07
N HIS A 195 1.86 18.89 19.52
CA HIS A 195 2.19 20.12 20.22
C HIS A 195 1.02 21.10 20.01
N ILE A 196 0.48 21.65 21.09
CA ILE A 196 -0.70 22.52 21.02
C ILE A 196 -0.24 23.99 21.13
N ASN A 197 -0.65 24.80 20.16
CA ASN A 197 -0.35 26.22 19.98
C ASN A 197 1.13 26.53 19.71
N LYS A 198 2.09 25.85 20.33
CA LYS A 198 3.53 26.04 20.13
C LYS A 198 4.28 24.74 20.37
N PHE A 199 5.47 24.62 19.81
CA PHE A 199 6.34 23.47 20.05
C PHE A 199 6.72 23.38 21.53
N SER A 200 6.57 22.19 22.12
CA SER A 200 7.05 21.86 23.46
C SER A 200 7.91 20.59 23.38
N LYS A 201 9.13 20.65 23.96
CA LYS A 201 9.88 19.41 24.20
C LYS A 201 9.18 18.66 25.32
N THR A 202 8.72 17.45 25.07
CA THR A 202 8.26 16.50 26.12
C THR A 202 9.46 15.82 26.73
#